data_c54a8e93d3e63c79a42c5f9bd2def977
#
_entry.id   c54a8e93d3e63c79a42c5f9bd2def977
#
_cell.length_a   1.000
_cell.length_b   1.000
_cell.length_c   1.000
_cell.angle_alpha   90.00
_cell.angle_beta   90.00
_cell.angle_gamma   90.00
#
_symmetry.space_group_name_H-M   'P 1'
#
loop_
_entity.id
_entity.type
_entity.pdbx_description
1 polymer ?
#
loop_
_entity_poly.entity_id
_entity_poly.type
_entity_poly.pdbx_seq_one_letter_code
_entity_poly.pdbx_strand_id
1 'polypeptide(L)'
;MVNVQFQEVNKRYDDGFHAVKDLNLDIKDKEFLVLLGPSGCGKSTTLRMLAGLEDVTEGSVLIDGMKVNHLPAGARGLGMVFQSYALYPHMSIRDNLSFGLRMMKGENKLPEDEISSRVDQIANLLELSEHLAKKPKELSGGQRQRVALGRALVRRPKVLLMDEPLSNLDAELRHQMRQEIRRLHDELGTTTIYVTHDQIEAMTLADRIAILDKGELQQHCAPLEAYHNPANEFVRSFLCRHIDDLVHTANSLFRQPNHGEGEE
;
A
#
# COMPACT_ATOMS: atom_id res chain seq x y z
N MET A 1 5.19 15.34 -12.66
CA MET A 1 3.95 14.99 -11.93
C MET A 1 3.52 13.60 -12.38
N VAL A 2 3.17 12.74 -11.46
CA VAL A 2 2.74 11.36 -11.81
C VAL A 2 1.25 11.23 -11.53
N ASN A 3 0.45 11.00 -12.57
CA ASN A 3 -0.97 10.75 -12.46
C ASN A 3 -1.27 9.30 -12.88
N VAL A 4 -2.07 8.60 -12.08
CA VAL A 4 -2.54 7.24 -12.39
C VAL A 4 -4.05 7.27 -12.57
N GLN A 5 -4.55 6.70 -13.67
CA GLN A 5 -5.98 6.69 -13.96
C GLN A 5 -6.44 5.29 -14.36
N PHE A 6 -7.59 4.90 -13.84
CA PHE A 6 -8.39 3.78 -14.30
C PHE A 6 -9.61 4.34 -15.01
N GLN A 7 -9.84 3.93 -16.25
CA GLN A 7 -10.95 4.39 -17.09
C GLN A 7 -11.76 3.19 -17.54
N GLU A 8 -12.97 3.04 -16.99
CA GLU A 8 -13.91 1.95 -17.27
C GLU A 8 -13.28 0.57 -17.17
N VAL A 9 -12.39 0.38 -16.18
CA VAL A 9 -11.59 -0.84 -16.05
C VAL A 9 -12.43 -1.98 -15.53
N ASN A 10 -12.42 -3.08 -16.28
CA ASN A 10 -13.07 -4.33 -15.95
C ASN A 10 -12.06 -5.49 -15.88
N LYS A 11 -12.27 -6.40 -14.92
CA LYS A 11 -11.56 -7.67 -14.85
C LYS A 11 -12.54 -8.82 -14.71
N ARG A 12 -12.58 -9.69 -15.72
CA ARG A 12 -13.27 -10.97 -15.71
C ARG A 12 -12.26 -12.09 -15.81
N TYR A 13 -12.39 -13.10 -14.97
CA TYR A 13 -11.61 -14.33 -15.05
C TYR A 13 -12.30 -15.35 -15.95
N ASP A 14 -11.57 -16.39 -16.39
CA ASP A 14 -12.06 -17.42 -17.31
C ASP A 14 -13.22 -18.25 -16.73
N ASP A 15 -13.31 -18.34 -15.40
CA ASP A 15 -14.42 -18.98 -14.68
C ASP A 15 -15.70 -18.11 -14.63
N GLY A 16 -15.69 -16.94 -15.26
CA GLY A 16 -16.79 -15.97 -15.28
C GLY A 16 -16.83 -15.01 -14.07
N PHE A 17 -15.92 -15.15 -13.10
CA PHE A 17 -15.88 -14.23 -11.95
C PHE A 17 -15.50 -12.82 -12.37
N HIS A 18 -16.37 -11.84 -12.06
CA HIS A 18 -16.17 -10.42 -12.35
C HIS A 18 -15.56 -9.70 -11.14
N ALA A 19 -14.24 -9.67 -11.09
CA ALA A 19 -13.48 -9.20 -9.93
C ALA A 19 -13.41 -7.68 -9.78
N VAL A 20 -13.41 -6.93 -10.90
CA VAL A 20 -13.43 -5.47 -10.93
C VAL A 20 -14.39 -5.03 -12.02
N LYS A 21 -15.29 -4.09 -11.69
CA LYS A 21 -16.41 -3.68 -12.53
C LYS A 21 -16.38 -2.17 -12.74
N ASP A 22 -16.29 -1.75 -13.99
CA ASP A 22 -16.38 -0.36 -14.46
C ASP A 22 -15.61 0.65 -13.58
N LEU A 23 -14.42 0.24 -13.12
CA LEU A 23 -13.63 1.05 -12.20
C LEU A 23 -13.16 2.34 -12.90
N ASN A 24 -13.61 3.47 -12.37
CA ASN A 24 -13.14 4.81 -12.70
C ASN A 24 -12.49 5.41 -11.45
N LEU A 25 -11.16 5.66 -11.51
CA LEU A 25 -10.38 6.12 -10.37
C LEU A 25 -9.22 6.99 -10.85
N ASP A 26 -9.08 8.18 -10.27
CA ASP A 26 -8.00 9.12 -10.54
C ASP A 26 -7.15 9.31 -9.29
N ILE A 27 -5.82 9.13 -9.43
CA ILE A 27 -4.85 9.21 -8.35
C ILE A 27 -3.84 10.29 -8.71
N LYS A 28 -3.73 11.31 -7.86
CA LYS A 28 -2.92 12.48 -8.09
C LYS A 28 -1.43 12.24 -7.80
N ASP A 29 -0.59 13.10 -8.36
CA ASP A 29 0.84 13.12 -8.03
C ASP A 29 1.06 13.29 -6.52
N LYS A 30 1.94 12.46 -5.95
CA LYS A 30 2.31 12.44 -4.53
C LYS A 30 1.15 12.14 -3.56
N GLU A 31 0.05 11.60 -4.04
CA GLU A 31 -1.07 11.19 -3.21
C GLU A 31 -0.80 9.85 -2.53
N PHE A 32 -1.20 9.73 -1.27
CA PHE A 32 -1.33 8.43 -0.58
C PHE A 32 -2.77 7.96 -0.70
N LEU A 33 -3.05 7.11 -1.70
CA LEU A 33 -4.37 6.49 -1.88
C LEU A 33 -4.43 5.15 -1.17
N VAL A 34 -5.48 4.92 -0.39
CA VAL A 34 -5.79 3.60 0.18
C VAL A 34 -6.98 2.97 -0.53
N LEU A 35 -6.78 1.77 -1.08
CA LEU A 35 -7.85 0.88 -1.55
C LEU A 35 -8.34 0.07 -0.35
N LEU A 36 -9.56 0.36 0.11
CA LEU A 36 -10.16 -0.22 1.31
C LEU A 36 -11.38 -1.09 0.94
N GLY A 37 -11.62 -2.16 1.67
CA GLY A 37 -12.82 -3.00 1.49
C GLY A 37 -12.63 -4.41 2.03
N PRO A 38 -13.69 -5.24 2.09
CA PRO A 38 -13.62 -6.61 2.57
C PRO A 38 -12.73 -7.50 1.70
N SER A 39 -12.37 -8.68 2.23
CA SER A 39 -11.60 -9.67 1.47
C SER A 39 -12.37 -10.09 0.21
N GLY A 40 -11.66 -10.21 -0.93
CA GLY A 40 -12.25 -10.63 -2.20
C GLY A 40 -13.02 -9.54 -2.97
N CYS A 41 -13.06 -8.27 -2.51
CA CYS A 41 -13.77 -7.20 -3.21
C CYS A 41 -13.04 -6.60 -4.41
N GLY A 42 -11.87 -7.09 -4.81
CA GLY A 42 -11.15 -6.65 -6.01
C GLY A 42 -9.92 -5.75 -5.79
N LYS A 43 -9.56 -5.37 -4.56
CA LYS A 43 -8.42 -4.46 -4.25
C LYS A 43 -7.08 -4.94 -4.81
N SER A 44 -6.65 -6.15 -4.41
CA SER A 44 -5.37 -6.71 -4.88
C SER A 44 -5.39 -6.97 -6.39
N THR A 45 -6.54 -7.32 -6.97
CA THR A 45 -6.70 -7.43 -8.42
C THR A 45 -6.48 -6.09 -9.11
N THR A 46 -7.08 -5.01 -8.59
CA THR A 46 -6.89 -3.63 -9.09
C THR A 46 -5.42 -3.23 -9.02
N LEU A 47 -4.76 -3.49 -7.88
CA LEU A 47 -3.34 -3.20 -7.70
C LEU A 47 -2.47 -3.99 -8.68
N ARG A 48 -2.75 -5.29 -8.87
CA ARG A 48 -2.00 -6.17 -9.79
C ARG A 48 -2.20 -5.80 -11.26
N MET A 49 -3.40 -5.34 -11.64
CA MET A 49 -3.63 -4.79 -12.99
C MET A 49 -2.78 -3.55 -13.24
N LEU A 50 -2.68 -2.64 -12.28
CA LEU A 50 -1.77 -1.48 -12.39
C LEU A 50 -0.31 -1.91 -12.46
N ALA A 51 0.09 -2.89 -11.64
CA ALA A 51 1.45 -3.42 -11.64
C ALA A 51 1.84 -4.17 -12.94
N GLY A 52 0.86 -4.56 -13.78
CA GLY A 52 1.08 -5.40 -14.97
C GLY A 52 1.35 -6.87 -14.62
N LEU A 53 0.85 -7.31 -13.49
CA LEU A 53 0.88 -8.70 -13.02
C LEU A 53 -0.44 -9.43 -13.30
N GLU A 54 -1.47 -8.69 -13.70
CA GLU A 54 -2.79 -9.16 -14.07
C GLU A 54 -3.27 -8.36 -15.28
N ASP A 55 -3.88 -9.05 -16.25
CA ASP A 55 -4.39 -8.40 -17.45
C ASP A 55 -5.73 -7.70 -17.20
N VAL A 56 -5.90 -6.54 -17.81
CA VAL A 56 -7.16 -5.81 -17.88
C VAL A 56 -8.03 -6.42 -18.98
N THR A 57 -9.28 -6.79 -18.66
CA THR A 57 -10.20 -7.37 -19.65
C THR A 57 -10.78 -6.28 -20.56
N GLU A 58 -11.24 -5.17 -19.98
CA GLU A 58 -11.79 -4.02 -20.69
C GLU A 58 -11.37 -2.73 -20.02
N GLY A 59 -11.40 -1.61 -20.76
CA GLY A 59 -11.01 -0.30 -20.25
C GLY A 59 -9.51 -0.01 -20.39
N SER A 60 -9.05 1.00 -19.65
CA SER A 60 -7.68 1.50 -19.78
C SER A 60 -7.09 1.88 -18.43
N VAL A 61 -5.85 1.44 -18.19
CA VAL A 61 -5.00 1.94 -17.10
C VAL A 61 -3.97 2.88 -17.71
N LEU A 62 -3.90 4.11 -17.19
CA LEU A 62 -2.96 5.12 -17.66
C LEU A 62 -2.00 5.53 -16.54
N ILE A 63 -0.76 5.77 -16.90
CA ILE A 63 0.28 6.39 -16.07
C ILE A 63 0.85 7.58 -16.85
N ASP A 64 0.78 8.77 -16.28
CA ASP A 64 1.18 10.02 -16.96
C ASP A 64 0.47 10.21 -18.33
N GLY A 65 -0.82 9.84 -18.40
CA GLY A 65 -1.60 9.93 -19.63
C GLY A 65 -1.31 8.84 -20.67
N MET A 66 -0.33 7.97 -20.43
CA MET A 66 0.01 6.86 -21.34
C MET A 66 -0.72 5.59 -20.92
N LYS A 67 -1.42 4.95 -21.87
CA LYS A 67 -2.03 3.64 -21.65
C LYS A 67 -0.96 2.57 -21.48
N VAL A 68 -0.99 1.88 -20.33
CA VAL A 68 0.04 0.89 -19.95
C VAL A 68 -0.43 -0.56 -19.98
N ASN A 69 -1.65 -0.83 -20.42
CA ASN A 69 -2.21 -2.20 -20.45
C ASN A 69 -1.29 -3.21 -21.14
N HIS A 70 -0.65 -2.82 -22.25
CA HIS A 70 0.23 -3.66 -23.07
C HIS A 70 1.67 -3.74 -22.55
N LEU A 71 2.04 -2.92 -21.55
CA LEU A 71 3.40 -2.90 -21.02
C LEU A 71 3.58 -3.97 -19.95
N PRO A 72 4.67 -4.74 -19.99
CA PRO A 72 5.01 -5.67 -18.93
C PRO A 72 5.34 -4.92 -17.62
N ALA A 73 5.18 -5.57 -16.47
CA ALA A 73 5.39 -4.99 -15.13
C ALA A 73 6.71 -4.22 -15.00
N GLY A 74 7.81 -4.78 -15.52
CA GLY A 74 9.15 -4.17 -15.43
C GLY A 74 9.31 -2.84 -16.20
N ALA A 75 8.43 -2.56 -17.17
CA ALA A 75 8.48 -1.36 -18.02
C ALA A 75 7.58 -0.21 -17.51
N ARG A 76 6.73 -0.44 -16.48
CA ARG A 76 5.79 0.56 -15.97
C ARG A 76 6.40 1.57 -14.99
N GLY A 77 7.65 1.37 -14.56
CA GLY A 77 8.34 2.27 -13.63
C GLY A 77 7.77 2.26 -12.20
N LEU A 78 7.13 1.18 -11.81
CA LEU A 78 6.46 1.00 -10.51
C LEU A 78 7.34 0.21 -9.54
N GLY A 79 7.22 0.48 -8.23
CA GLY A 79 7.72 -0.36 -7.16
C GLY A 79 6.57 -1.11 -6.50
N MET A 80 6.78 -2.36 -6.08
CA MET A 80 5.73 -3.14 -5.42
C MET A 80 6.26 -3.85 -4.17
N VAL A 81 5.51 -3.73 -3.10
CA VAL A 81 5.67 -4.47 -1.84
C VAL A 81 4.53 -5.48 -1.74
N PHE A 82 4.88 -6.75 -1.64
CA PHE A 82 3.93 -7.87 -1.55
C PHE A 82 3.62 -8.21 -0.09
N GLN A 83 2.45 -8.75 0.16
CA GLN A 83 1.98 -9.23 1.47
C GLN A 83 2.96 -10.22 2.12
N SER A 84 3.57 -11.12 1.33
CA SER A 84 4.56 -12.10 1.79
C SER A 84 5.99 -11.57 1.87
N TYR A 85 6.20 -10.25 1.68
CA TYR A 85 7.50 -9.58 1.54
C TYR A 85 8.30 -10.03 0.31
N ALA A 86 8.13 -11.26 -0.17
CA ALA A 86 8.78 -11.89 -1.33
C ALA A 86 10.33 -11.74 -1.32
N LEU A 87 10.97 -11.82 -0.14
CA LEU A 87 12.41 -11.73 0.00
C LEU A 87 13.11 -13.00 -0.52
N TYR A 88 14.28 -12.84 -1.11
CA TYR A 88 15.14 -13.96 -1.53
C TYR A 88 15.84 -14.54 -0.31
N PRO A 89 15.45 -15.73 0.19
CA PRO A 89 15.90 -16.22 1.50
C PRO A 89 17.36 -16.62 1.54
N HIS A 90 17.97 -16.94 0.40
CA HIS A 90 19.36 -17.34 0.24
C HIS A 90 20.32 -16.16 0.08
N MET A 91 19.83 -14.97 -0.24
CA MET A 91 20.59 -13.75 -0.44
C MET A 91 20.76 -12.97 0.86
N SER A 92 21.86 -12.22 0.98
CA SER A 92 22.03 -11.20 2.02
C SER A 92 20.99 -10.06 1.85
N ILE A 93 20.84 -9.21 2.86
CA ILE A 93 19.97 -8.03 2.77
C ILE A 93 20.51 -7.06 1.71
N ARG A 94 21.84 -6.84 1.65
CA ARG A 94 22.47 -6.06 0.58
C ARG A 94 22.12 -6.60 -0.81
N ASP A 95 22.19 -7.91 -1.01
CA ASP A 95 21.87 -8.52 -2.29
C ASP A 95 20.39 -8.43 -2.60
N ASN A 96 19.52 -8.62 -1.61
CA ASN A 96 18.08 -8.40 -1.76
C ASN A 96 17.78 -6.98 -2.26
N LEU A 97 18.38 -5.96 -1.65
CA LEU A 97 18.19 -4.56 -2.06
C LEU A 97 18.76 -4.28 -3.45
N SER A 98 19.96 -4.78 -3.78
CA SER A 98 20.63 -4.50 -5.04
C SER A 98 20.11 -5.31 -6.23
N PHE A 99 19.43 -6.46 -6.00
CA PHE A 99 19.06 -7.42 -7.04
C PHE A 99 18.34 -6.76 -8.22
N GLY A 100 17.31 -5.96 -7.93
CA GLY A 100 16.52 -5.29 -8.97
C GLY A 100 17.33 -4.31 -9.82
N LEU A 101 18.35 -3.66 -9.24
CA LEU A 101 19.23 -2.75 -9.95
C LEU A 101 20.23 -3.51 -10.85
N ARG A 102 20.81 -4.62 -10.35
CA ARG A 102 21.75 -5.48 -11.10
C ARG A 102 21.08 -6.15 -12.30
N MET A 103 19.76 -6.37 -12.26
CA MET A 103 19.01 -6.96 -13.37
C MET A 103 18.66 -5.97 -14.48
N MET A 104 18.92 -4.68 -14.31
CA MET A 104 18.71 -3.67 -15.35
C MET A 104 19.68 -3.89 -16.51
N LYS A 105 19.19 -3.72 -17.75
CA LYS A 105 19.95 -3.97 -18.99
C LYS A 105 19.95 -2.76 -19.91
N GLY A 106 20.85 -2.76 -20.90
CA GLY A 106 20.94 -1.72 -21.91
C GLY A 106 21.31 -0.37 -21.29
N GLU A 107 20.67 0.70 -21.77
CA GLU A 107 20.91 2.09 -21.32
C GLU A 107 20.58 2.32 -19.85
N ASN A 108 19.76 1.48 -19.24
CA ASN A 108 19.38 1.57 -17.84
C ASN A 108 20.33 0.82 -16.90
N LYS A 109 21.38 0.16 -17.42
CA LYS A 109 22.35 -0.57 -16.59
C LYS A 109 23.18 0.43 -15.78
N LEU A 110 23.17 0.24 -14.45
CA LEU A 110 23.93 1.07 -13.52
C LEU A 110 25.32 0.47 -13.25
N PRO A 111 26.35 1.31 -13.04
CA PRO A 111 27.66 0.89 -12.55
C PRO A 111 27.55 0.43 -11.08
N GLU A 112 28.48 -0.45 -10.63
CA GLU A 112 28.39 -1.09 -9.32
C GLU A 112 28.56 -0.09 -8.14
N ASP A 113 29.33 0.97 -8.34
CA ASP A 113 29.50 2.08 -7.38
C ASP A 113 28.18 2.83 -7.18
N GLU A 114 27.42 3.08 -8.23
CA GLU A 114 26.09 3.71 -8.12
C GLU A 114 25.08 2.76 -7.46
N ILE A 115 25.12 1.45 -7.79
CA ILE A 115 24.27 0.44 -7.12
C ILE A 115 24.56 0.43 -5.63
N SER A 116 25.85 0.36 -5.25
CA SER A 116 26.26 0.35 -3.82
C SER A 116 25.79 1.63 -3.12
N SER A 117 25.99 2.80 -3.72
CA SER A 117 25.57 4.08 -3.15
C SER A 117 24.06 4.15 -2.93
N ARG A 118 23.24 3.68 -3.89
CA ARG A 118 21.78 3.66 -3.73
C ARG A 118 21.34 2.68 -2.64
N VAL A 119 21.99 1.52 -2.54
CA VAL A 119 21.71 0.54 -1.48
C VAL A 119 22.03 1.11 -0.12
N ASP A 120 23.19 1.77 0.03
CA ASP A 120 23.61 2.35 1.32
C ASP A 120 22.68 3.52 1.72
N GLN A 121 22.23 4.37 0.78
CA GLN A 121 21.25 5.42 1.03
C GLN A 121 19.92 4.84 1.55
N ILE A 122 19.38 3.82 0.86
CA ILE A 122 18.12 3.18 1.27
C ILE A 122 18.27 2.43 2.58
N ALA A 123 19.42 1.75 2.80
CA ALA A 123 19.67 1.05 4.05
C ALA A 123 19.74 2.03 5.23
N ASN A 124 20.34 3.19 5.05
CA ASN A 124 20.38 4.23 6.07
C ASN A 124 18.99 4.81 6.34
N LEU A 125 18.24 5.14 5.31
CA LEU A 125 16.87 5.69 5.41
C LEU A 125 15.93 4.75 6.19
N LEU A 126 16.09 3.42 6.01
CA LEU A 126 15.26 2.38 6.61
C LEU A 126 15.89 1.73 7.86
N GLU A 127 16.97 2.30 8.40
CA GLU A 127 17.69 1.79 9.58
C GLU A 127 18.13 0.33 9.43
N LEU A 128 18.60 -0.04 8.23
CA LEU A 128 19.05 -1.41 7.89
C LEU A 128 20.58 -1.54 7.78
N SER A 129 21.34 -0.46 7.98
CA SER A 129 22.79 -0.41 7.72
C SER A 129 23.56 -1.51 8.44
N GLU A 130 23.24 -1.81 9.71
CA GLU A 130 23.86 -2.85 10.52
C GLU A 130 23.40 -4.28 10.14
N HIS A 131 22.39 -4.38 9.29
CA HIS A 131 21.77 -5.65 8.91
C HIS A 131 22.14 -6.11 7.50
N LEU A 132 22.87 -5.33 6.72
CA LEU A 132 23.14 -5.58 5.30
C LEU A 132 23.80 -6.93 5.02
N ALA A 133 24.63 -7.45 5.92
CA ALA A 133 25.29 -8.74 5.78
C ALA A 133 24.40 -9.95 6.18
N LYS A 134 23.31 -9.70 6.92
CA LYS A 134 22.39 -10.75 7.41
C LYS A 134 21.54 -11.31 6.28
N LYS A 135 20.91 -12.47 6.55
CA LYS A 135 19.88 -13.07 5.69
C LYS A 135 18.48 -12.82 6.25
N PRO A 136 17.40 -12.91 5.44
CA PRO A 136 16.03 -12.64 5.88
C PRO A 136 15.58 -13.42 7.12
N LYS A 137 16.05 -14.66 7.31
CA LYS A 137 15.73 -15.51 8.48
C LYS A 137 16.26 -14.97 9.82
N GLU A 138 17.25 -14.08 9.77
CA GLU A 138 17.92 -13.49 10.94
C GLU A 138 17.28 -12.15 11.36
N LEU A 139 16.21 -11.75 10.67
CA LEU A 139 15.52 -10.48 10.88
C LEU A 139 14.19 -10.65 11.59
N SER A 140 13.77 -9.63 12.36
CA SER A 140 12.41 -9.51 12.88
C SER A 140 11.39 -9.28 11.76
N GLY A 141 10.08 -9.39 12.06
CA GLY A 141 9.00 -9.09 11.12
C GLY A 141 9.10 -7.69 10.51
N GLY A 142 9.26 -6.67 11.35
CA GLY A 142 9.40 -5.28 10.91
C GLY A 142 10.66 -5.04 10.08
N GLN A 143 11.80 -5.65 10.46
CA GLN A 143 13.01 -5.56 9.64
C GLN A 143 12.83 -6.20 8.27
N ARG A 144 12.15 -7.34 8.16
CA ARG A 144 11.80 -7.94 6.85
C ARG A 144 10.90 -7.02 6.02
N GLN A 145 9.94 -6.36 6.66
CA GLN A 145 9.07 -5.36 6.03
C GLN A 145 9.90 -4.20 5.47
N ARG A 146 10.81 -3.63 6.27
CA ARG A 146 11.71 -2.55 5.84
C ARG A 146 12.58 -2.99 4.64
N VAL A 147 13.06 -4.22 4.62
CA VAL A 147 13.80 -4.75 3.45
C VAL A 147 12.92 -4.84 2.21
N ALA A 148 11.67 -5.31 2.33
CA ALA A 148 10.74 -5.36 1.21
C ALA A 148 10.43 -3.96 0.67
N LEU A 149 10.24 -2.98 1.55
CA LEU A 149 10.06 -1.57 1.19
C LEU A 149 11.32 -1.01 0.50
N GLY A 150 12.50 -1.29 1.03
CA GLY A 150 13.77 -0.86 0.44
C GLY A 150 14.00 -1.42 -0.96
N ARG A 151 13.64 -2.68 -1.22
CA ARG A 151 13.68 -3.28 -2.56
C ARG A 151 12.81 -2.55 -3.58
N ALA A 152 11.65 -2.08 -3.16
CA ALA A 152 10.77 -1.30 -4.03
C ALA A 152 11.34 0.11 -4.25
N LEU A 153 11.82 0.78 -3.21
CA LEU A 153 12.26 2.17 -3.23
C LEU A 153 13.64 2.37 -3.90
N VAL A 154 14.56 1.41 -3.78
CA VAL A 154 15.94 1.54 -4.33
C VAL A 154 15.97 1.80 -5.84
N ARG A 155 14.92 1.40 -6.54
CA ARG A 155 14.71 1.66 -7.98
C ARG A 155 14.19 3.07 -8.28
N ARG A 156 13.89 3.87 -7.26
CA ARG A 156 13.26 5.20 -7.37
C ARG A 156 12.00 5.15 -8.24
N PRO A 157 10.99 4.36 -7.84
CA PRO A 157 9.78 4.19 -8.64
C PRO A 157 9.00 5.49 -8.71
N LYS A 158 8.25 5.68 -9.80
CA LYS A 158 7.28 6.78 -9.95
C LYS A 158 6.09 6.61 -9.00
N VAL A 159 5.63 5.37 -8.83
CA VAL A 159 4.52 5.00 -7.97
C VAL A 159 4.92 3.78 -7.14
N LEU A 160 4.60 3.81 -5.86
CA LEU A 160 4.81 2.72 -4.92
C LEU A 160 3.49 2.00 -4.65
N LEU A 161 3.46 0.70 -4.90
CA LEU A 161 2.31 -0.17 -4.68
C LEU A 161 2.55 -1.04 -3.46
N MET A 162 1.58 -1.14 -2.55
CA MET A 162 1.67 -1.97 -1.35
C MET A 162 0.43 -2.86 -1.22
N ASP A 163 0.59 -4.18 -1.32
CA ASP A 163 -0.49 -5.18 -1.21
C ASP A 163 -0.51 -5.76 0.21
N GLU A 164 -1.37 -5.25 1.08
CA GLU A 164 -1.54 -5.63 2.50
C GLU A 164 -0.20 -5.78 3.27
N PRO A 165 0.70 -4.79 3.23
CA PRO A 165 2.07 -4.97 3.70
C PRO A 165 2.19 -5.23 5.21
N LEU A 166 1.20 -4.84 6.03
CA LEU A 166 1.25 -4.95 7.49
C LEU A 166 0.46 -6.14 8.06
N SER A 167 -0.20 -6.93 7.20
CA SER A 167 -1.11 -8.02 7.63
C SER A 167 -0.42 -9.11 8.48
N ASN A 168 0.88 -9.33 8.28
CA ASN A 168 1.67 -10.37 8.96
C ASN A 168 2.40 -9.88 10.23
N LEU A 169 2.10 -8.67 10.71
CA LEU A 169 2.73 -8.07 11.89
C LEU A 169 1.77 -8.11 13.10
N ASP A 170 2.34 -8.21 14.30
CA ASP A 170 1.60 -7.99 15.54
C ASP A 170 1.10 -6.54 15.67
N ALA A 171 0.21 -6.27 16.62
CA ALA A 171 -0.47 -4.98 16.74
C ALA A 171 0.48 -3.83 17.05
N GLU A 172 1.49 -4.03 17.91
CA GLU A 172 2.44 -3.00 18.30
C GLU A 172 3.35 -2.63 17.12
N LEU A 173 3.94 -3.64 16.48
CA LEU A 173 4.80 -3.44 15.32
C LEU A 173 4.04 -2.85 14.13
N ARG A 174 2.77 -3.24 13.93
CA ARG A 174 1.89 -2.66 12.91
C ARG A 174 1.68 -1.16 13.16
N HIS A 175 1.47 -0.75 14.42
CA HIS A 175 1.33 0.66 14.77
C HIS A 175 2.60 1.46 14.43
N GLN A 176 3.78 0.96 14.81
CA GLN A 176 5.07 1.60 14.51
C GLN A 176 5.31 1.69 13.00
N MET A 177 5.05 0.60 12.26
CA MET A 177 5.27 0.56 10.81
C MET A 177 4.31 1.47 10.03
N ARG A 178 3.07 1.69 10.50
CA ARG A 178 2.17 2.70 9.90
C ARG A 178 2.78 4.10 9.97
N GLN A 179 3.27 4.50 11.14
CA GLN A 179 3.90 5.81 11.31
C GLN A 179 5.12 5.96 10.39
N GLU A 180 5.93 4.90 10.28
CA GLU A 180 7.11 4.90 9.42
C GLU A 180 6.76 4.98 7.93
N ILE A 181 5.77 4.22 7.46
CA ILE A 181 5.30 4.27 6.07
C ILE A 181 4.80 5.68 5.74
N ARG A 182 4.01 6.31 6.61
CA ARG A 182 3.53 7.68 6.39
C ARG A 182 4.70 8.67 6.35
N ARG A 183 5.62 8.61 7.30
CA ARG A 183 6.82 9.44 7.33
C ARG A 183 7.63 9.33 6.04
N LEU A 184 7.88 8.11 5.58
CA LEU A 184 8.63 7.84 4.35
C LEU A 184 7.91 8.37 3.11
N HIS A 185 6.58 8.25 3.05
CA HIS A 185 5.80 8.84 1.97
C HIS A 185 5.95 10.36 1.93
N ASP A 186 5.81 11.04 3.09
CA ASP A 186 5.94 12.49 3.20
C ASP A 186 7.35 12.97 2.83
N GLU A 187 8.38 12.22 3.24
CA GLU A 187 9.79 12.54 2.96
C GLU A 187 10.16 12.35 1.49
N LEU A 188 9.69 11.25 0.87
CA LEU A 188 10.04 10.89 -0.50
C LEU A 188 9.14 11.56 -1.54
N GLY A 189 7.93 11.94 -1.18
CA GLY A 189 6.92 12.51 -2.08
C GLY A 189 6.59 11.58 -3.26
N THR A 190 6.59 10.26 -3.03
CA THR A 190 6.27 9.25 -4.05
C THR A 190 4.79 8.95 -4.02
N THR A 191 4.09 8.98 -5.16
CA THR A 191 2.69 8.54 -5.24
C THR A 191 2.56 7.12 -4.72
N THR A 192 1.67 6.89 -3.75
CA THR A 192 1.54 5.59 -3.07
C THR A 192 0.12 5.07 -3.19
N ILE A 193 -0.01 3.79 -3.58
CA ILE A 193 -1.29 3.07 -3.60
C ILE A 193 -1.16 1.88 -2.65
N TYR A 194 -1.97 1.90 -1.62
CA TYR A 194 -1.93 0.98 -0.50
C TYR A 194 -3.22 0.16 -0.41
N VAL A 195 -3.12 -1.14 -0.36
CA VAL A 195 -4.25 -2.05 -0.19
C VAL A 195 -4.33 -2.50 1.25
N THR A 196 -5.51 -2.40 1.86
CA THR A 196 -5.80 -2.95 3.18
C THR A 196 -7.28 -3.30 3.34
N HIS A 197 -7.60 -4.11 4.32
CA HIS A 197 -8.95 -4.31 4.85
C HIS A 197 -9.13 -3.68 6.24
N ASP A 198 -8.07 -3.08 6.79
CA ASP A 198 -8.06 -2.43 8.12
C ASP A 198 -8.48 -0.95 7.99
N GLN A 199 -9.60 -0.60 8.63
CA GLN A 199 -10.15 0.76 8.59
C GLN A 199 -9.24 1.78 9.29
N ILE A 200 -8.53 1.35 10.36
CA ILE A 200 -7.61 2.23 11.08
C ILE A 200 -6.40 2.58 10.22
N GLU A 201 -5.87 1.60 9.45
CA GLU A 201 -4.82 1.89 8.48
C GLU A 201 -5.29 2.91 7.45
N ALA A 202 -6.48 2.71 6.88
CA ALA A 202 -7.04 3.63 5.90
C ALA A 202 -7.24 5.05 6.46
N MET A 203 -7.82 5.17 7.66
CA MET A 203 -8.07 6.47 8.30
C MET A 203 -6.80 7.22 8.70
N THR A 204 -5.71 6.50 8.97
CA THR A 204 -4.47 7.10 9.49
C THR A 204 -3.41 7.36 8.42
N LEU A 205 -3.42 6.60 7.31
CA LEU A 205 -2.41 6.70 6.27
C LEU A 205 -2.86 7.55 5.07
N ALA A 206 -4.14 7.51 4.72
CA ALA A 206 -4.62 8.00 3.44
C ALA A 206 -4.78 9.53 3.37
N ASP A 207 -4.41 10.11 2.24
CA ASP A 207 -4.92 11.42 1.81
C ASP A 207 -6.35 11.25 1.23
N ARG A 208 -6.57 10.18 0.45
CA ARG A 208 -7.90 9.76 -0.01
C ARG A 208 -8.03 8.24 0.11
N ILE A 209 -9.27 7.79 0.32
CA ILE A 209 -9.63 6.38 0.33
C ILE A 209 -10.53 6.06 -0.85
N ALA A 210 -10.34 4.90 -1.46
CA ALA A 210 -11.26 4.32 -2.44
C ALA A 210 -11.84 3.05 -1.83
N ILE A 211 -13.12 3.08 -1.47
CA ILE A 211 -13.82 1.98 -0.81
C ILE A 211 -14.45 1.09 -1.87
N LEU A 212 -14.07 -0.18 -1.90
CA LEU A 212 -14.57 -1.17 -2.85
C LEU A 212 -15.45 -2.21 -2.16
N ASP A 213 -16.53 -2.61 -2.83
CA ASP A 213 -17.33 -3.78 -2.49
C ASP A 213 -17.73 -4.53 -3.75
N LYS A 214 -17.60 -5.86 -3.74
CA LYS A 214 -18.01 -6.77 -4.83
C LYS A 214 -17.55 -6.35 -6.23
N GLY A 215 -16.34 -5.80 -6.30
CA GLY A 215 -15.70 -5.34 -7.54
C GLY A 215 -16.05 -3.90 -7.94
N GLU A 216 -16.89 -3.21 -7.21
CA GLU A 216 -17.38 -1.86 -7.53
C GLU A 216 -16.81 -0.82 -6.57
N LEU A 217 -16.48 0.37 -7.10
CA LEU A 217 -16.10 1.53 -6.30
C LEU A 217 -17.35 2.14 -5.65
N GLN A 218 -17.40 2.12 -4.31
CA GLN A 218 -18.53 2.63 -3.55
C GLN A 218 -18.39 4.10 -3.18
N GLN A 219 -17.17 4.52 -2.81
CA GLN A 219 -16.87 5.92 -2.48
C GLN A 219 -15.37 6.19 -2.66
N HIS A 220 -15.03 7.42 -3.09
CA HIS A 220 -13.67 7.88 -3.26
C HIS A 220 -13.55 9.34 -2.80
N CYS A 221 -12.98 9.56 -1.61
CA CYS A 221 -12.88 10.87 -0.97
C CYS A 221 -11.83 10.87 0.16
N ALA A 222 -11.67 11.99 0.86
CA ALA A 222 -10.85 12.05 2.06
C ALA A 222 -11.44 11.16 3.19
N PRO A 223 -10.60 10.58 4.09
CA PRO A 223 -11.07 9.67 5.14
C PRO A 223 -12.19 10.26 6.02
N LEU A 224 -12.02 11.49 6.50
CA LEU A 224 -13.04 12.16 7.32
C LEU A 224 -14.34 12.43 6.57
N GLU A 225 -14.28 12.70 5.27
CA GLU A 225 -15.46 12.86 4.45
C GLU A 225 -16.24 11.55 4.34
N ALA A 226 -15.57 10.42 4.13
CA ALA A 226 -16.23 9.11 4.09
C ALA A 226 -16.90 8.76 5.43
N TYR A 227 -16.28 9.14 6.55
CA TYR A 227 -16.83 8.92 7.88
C TYR A 227 -18.09 9.78 8.15
N HIS A 228 -18.04 11.07 7.84
CA HIS A 228 -19.16 11.99 8.10
C HIS A 228 -20.29 11.88 7.08
N ASN A 229 -19.97 11.60 5.82
CA ASN A 229 -20.88 11.58 4.69
C ASN A 229 -20.75 10.25 3.91
N PRO A 230 -21.08 9.08 4.51
CA PRO A 230 -21.01 7.81 3.82
C PRO A 230 -21.99 7.76 2.66
N ALA A 231 -21.51 7.38 1.46
CA ALA A 231 -22.28 7.39 0.22
C ALA A 231 -23.47 6.41 0.23
N ASN A 232 -23.38 5.34 1.03
CA ASN A 232 -24.43 4.33 1.13
C ASN A 232 -24.34 3.56 2.47
N GLU A 233 -25.29 2.64 2.71
CA GLU A 233 -25.34 1.85 3.94
C GLU A 233 -24.16 0.88 4.07
N PHE A 234 -23.60 0.40 2.96
CA PHE A 234 -22.39 -0.42 3.01
C PHE A 234 -21.20 0.37 3.60
N VAL A 235 -20.93 1.56 3.07
CA VAL A 235 -19.84 2.42 3.58
C VAL A 235 -20.08 2.75 5.04
N ARG A 236 -21.32 3.12 5.41
CA ARG A 236 -21.70 3.39 6.80
C ARG A 236 -21.40 2.19 7.72
N SER A 237 -21.84 1.01 7.32
CA SER A 237 -21.67 -0.20 8.16
C SER A 237 -20.22 -0.68 8.20
N PHE A 238 -19.52 -0.61 7.08
CA PHE A 238 -18.16 -1.12 6.96
C PHE A 238 -17.13 -0.18 7.61
N LEU A 239 -17.23 1.12 7.39
CA LEU A 239 -16.26 2.09 7.90
C LEU A 239 -16.69 2.69 9.23
N CYS A 240 -17.90 3.28 9.31
CA CYS A 240 -18.27 4.14 10.44
C CYS A 240 -18.57 3.32 11.70
N ARG A 241 -19.38 2.24 11.60
CA ARG A 241 -19.73 1.45 12.79
C ARG A 241 -18.52 0.88 13.50
N HIS A 242 -17.54 0.38 12.77
CA HIS A 242 -16.33 -0.17 13.39
C HIS A 242 -15.56 0.90 14.16
N ILE A 243 -15.44 2.09 13.60
CA ILE A 243 -14.77 3.24 14.27
C ILE A 243 -15.58 3.70 15.47
N ASP A 244 -16.90 3.82 15.34
CA ASP A 244 -17.80 4.21 16.42
C ASP A 244 -17.73 3.22 17.60
N ASP A 245 -17.71 1.92 17.32
CA ASP A 245 -17.56 0.86 18.33
C ASP A 245 -16.23 0.98 19.08
N LEU A 246 -15.13 1.26 18.38
CA LEU A 246 -13.82 1.49 19.00
C LEU A 246 -13.83 2.73 19.91
N VAL A 247 -14.37 3.85 19.43
CA VAL A 247 -14.50 5.10 20.19
C VAL A 247 -15.41 4.90 21.41
N HIS A 248 -16.53 4.23 21.24
CA HIS A 248 -17.47 3.92 22.34
C HIS A 248 -16.80 3.05 23.40
N THR A 249 -16.12 1.99 22.99
CA THR A 249 -15.38 1.09 23.89
C THR A 249 -14.30 1.84 24.66
N ALA A 250 -13.48 2.66 23.97
CA ALA A 250 -12.48 3.48 24.61
C ALA A 250 -13.10 4.43 25.65
N ASN A 251 -14.15 5.15 25.29
CA ASN A 251 -14.86 6.07 26.19
C ASN A 251 -15.47 5.36 27.40
N SER A 252 -15.98 4.13 27.23
CA SER A 252 -16.54 3.36 28.35
C SER A 252 -15.47 2.89 29.33
N LEU A 253 -14.28 2.53 28.85
CA LEU A 253 -13.15 2.09 29.67
C LEU A 253 -12.52 3.25 30.47
N PHE A 254 -12.53 4.46 29.94
CA PHE A 254 -11.91 5.64 30.57
C PHE A 254 -12.89 6.54 31.31
N ARG A 255 -14.21 6.27 31.30
CA ARG A 255 -15.15 6.91 32.22
C ARG A 255 -14.86 6.38 33.63
N GLN A 256 -14.19 7.20 34.46
CA GLN A 256 -14.14 6.94 35.89
C GLN A 256 -15.58 6.92 36.43
N PRO A 257 -15.93 5.97 37.32
CA PRO A 257 -17.17 6.08 38.07
C PRO A 257 -17.11 7.40 38.86
N ASN A 258 -18.07 8.28 38.63
CA ASN A 258 -18.27 9.43 39.49
C ASN A 258 -18.36 8.89 40.94
N HIS A 259 -17.32 9.11 41.74
CA HIS A 259 -17.42 8.96 43.17
C HIS A 259 -18.48 9.98 43.61
N GLY A 260 -19.61 9.44 43.98
CA GLY A 260 -20.75 10.20 44.49
C GLY A 260 -20.28 11.20 45.55
N GLU A 261 -20.75 12.41 45.39
CA GLU A 261 -20.81 13.36 46.48
C GLU A 261 -21.59 12.68 47.61
N GLY A 262 -20.89 12.35 48.69
CA GLY A 262 -21.50 11.91 49.92
C GLY A 262 -22.37 13.04 50.45
N GLU A 263 -23.63 12.75 50.61
CA GLU A 263 -24.53 13.57 51.46
C GLU A 263 -23.97 13.63 52.88
N GLU A 264 -23.73 14.81 53.36
CA GLU A 264 -23.91 15.18 54.79
C GLU A 264 -25.12 16.05 54.94
#